data_a786f609b647442a89d853d146b80453
#
_entry.id   a786f609b647442a89d853d146b80453
#
_cell.length_a   1.000
_cell.length_b   1.000
_cell.length_c   1.000
_cell.angle_alpha   90.00
_cell.angle_beta   90.00
_cell.angle_gamma   90.00
#
_symmetry.space_group_name_H-M   'P 1'
#
loop_
_entity.id
_entity.type
_entity.pdbx_description
1 polymer ?
#
loop_
_entity_poly.entity_id
_entity_poly.type
_entity_poly.pdbx_seq_one_letter_code
_entity_poly.pdbx_strand_id
1 'polypeptide(L)'
;MENFELIEKYNASDISIPKNMVGWMRSNHAGETGAVWIYLGAKCIFWNKKIKLMSKEHYQTEKNHLIIMNHLLSNKSKSKLLILWRILGFSLGFISALLGYRFFCVTIQSVESFVEQHYREQIEFLYKKSISFDLLKVLEMCCDEEVEHQNDAKMQKGFDKNSVFENMWSNLIGSGSNVAVNVSKLI
;
A
#
# COMPACT_ATOMS: atom_id res chain seq x y z
N MET A 1 2.93 13.33 14.86
CA MET A 1 1.45 13.23 14.97
C MET A 1 1.14 12.06 15.88
N GLU A 2 0.43 12.26 16.97
CA GLU A 2 0.01 11.16 17.83
C GLU A 2 -1.06 10.33 17.10
N ASN A 3 -1.18 9.04 17.41
CA ASN A 3 -2.14 8.14 16.75
C ASN A 3 -3.59 8.68 16.81
N PHE A 4 -3.93 9.41 17.86
CA PHE A 4 -5.24 10.02 18.04
C PHE A 4 -5.53 11.13 17.00
N GLU A 5 -4.59 12.05 16.77
CA GLU A 5 -4.72 13.11 15.76
C GLU A 5 -4.87 12.54 14.35
N LEU A 6 -4.19 11.42 14.09
CA LEU A 6 -4.29 10.73 12.82
C LEU A 6 -5.68 10.11 12.61
N ILE A 7 -6.21 9.43 13.64
CA ILE A 7 -7.56 8.83 13.62
C ILE A 7 -8.62 9.90 13.40
N GLU A 8 -8.48 11.08 14.03
CA GLU A 8 -9.36 12.24 13.78
C GLU A 8 -9.22 12.77 12.35
N LYS A 9 -8.00 12.93 11.84
CA LYS A 9 -7.76 13.41 10.46
C LYS A 9 -8.51 12.56 9.44
N TYR A 10 -8.52 11.24 9.62
CA TYR A 10 -9.21 10.30 8.71
C TYR A 10 -10.67 10.04 9.08
N ASN A 11 -11.20 10.72 10.12
CA ASN A 11 -12.55 10.48 10.64
C ASN A 11 -12.82 8.99 10.95
N ALA A 12 -11.81 8.29 11.49
CA ALA A 12 -11.85 6.84 11.68
C ALA A 12 -12.30 6.41 13.08
N SER A 13 -12.78 7.35 13.95
CA SER A 13 -12.98 7.11 15.39
C SER A 13 -13.98 6.00 15.70
N ASP A 14 -15.15 5.97 15.06
CA ASP A 14 -16.27 5.09 15.43
C ASP A 14 -16.80 4.24 14.28
N ILE A 15 -15.90 3.85 13.36
CA ILE A 15 -16.27 3.10 12.16
C ILE A 15 -16.46 1.62 12.50
N SER A 16 -17.65 1.10 12.25
CA SER A 16 -17.94 -0.33 12.27
C SER A 16 -17.74 -0.94 10.89
N ILE A 17 -16.86 -1.92 10.78
CA ILE A 17 -16.59 -2.60 9.51
C ILE A 17 -17.74 -3.57 9.18
N PRO A 18 -18.43 -3.39 8.04
CA PRO A 18 -19.45 -4.35 7.58
C PRO A 18 -18.85 -5.76 7.43
N LYS A 19 -19.62 -6.80 7.80
CA LYS A 19 -19.13 -8.19 7.77
C LYS A 19 -18.59 -8.61 6.41
N ASN A 20 -19.21 -8.16 5.33
CA ASN A 20 -18.81 -8.43 3.96
C ASN A 20 -17.55 -7.65 3.52
N MET A 21 -17.12 -6.64 4.29
CA MET A 21 -15.90 -5.88 4.06
C MET A 21 -14.68 -6.39 4.84
N VAL A 22 -14.88 -7.27 5.85
CA VAL A 22 -13.80 -7.73 6.72
C VAL A 22 -12.64 -8.38 5.95
N GLY A 23 -12.94 -9.17 4.91
CA GLY A 23 -11.90 -9.76 4.06
C GLY A 23 -11.10 -8.69 3.30
N TRP A 24 -11.76 -7.69 2.74
CA TRP A 24 -11.09 -6.57 2.06
C TRP A 24 -10.24 -5.75 3.03
N MET A 25 -10.79 -5.39 4.18
CA MET A 25 -10.03 -4.65 5.21
C MET A 25 -8.82 -5.43 5.71
N ARG A 26 -8.93 -6.77 5.80
CA ARG A 26 -7.80 -7.65 6.12
C ARG A 26 -6.72 -7.59 5.05
N SER A 27 -7.10 -7.59 3.77
CA SER A 27 -6.13 -7.45 2.68
C SER A 27 -5.49 -6.06 2.65
N ASN A 28 -6.24 -4.99 2.93
CA ASN A 28 -5.68 -3.65 3.08
C ASN A 28 -4.63 -3.62 4.20
N HIS A 29 -4.98 -4.07 5.41
CA HIS A 29 -4.04 -4.14 6.53
C HIS A 29 -2.77 -4.94 6.20
N ALA A 30 -2.89 -6.03 5.45
CA ALA A 30 -1.76 -6.84 4.99
C ALA A 30 -0.93 -6.09 3.94
N GLY A 31 -1.58 -5.38 3.02
CA GLY A 31 -0.95 -4.52 2.01
C GLY A 31 -0.14 -3.40 2.65
N GLU A 32 -0.74 -2.61 3.54
CA GLU A 32 -0.05 -1.54 4.27
C GLU A 32 1.13 -2.08 5.09
N THR A 33 0.97 -3.28 5.68
CA THR A 33 2.09 -3.94 6.35
C THR A 33 3.23 -4.21 5.37
N GLY A 34 2.93 -4.71 4.17
CA GLY A 34 3.91 -4.94 3.11
C GLY A 34 4.57 -3.65 2.64
N ALA A 35 3.77 -2.61 2.36
CA ALA A 35 4.20 -1.31 1.87
C ALA A 35 5.19 -0.62 2.84
N VAL A 36 4.88 -0.57 4.13
CA VAL A 36 5.81 -0.09 5.17
C VAL A 36 7.16 -0.81 5.07
N TRP A 37 7.17 -2.12 4.84
CA TRP A 37 8.40 -2.91 4.77
C TRP A 37 9.13 -2.79 3.42
N ILE A 38 8.44 -2.46 2.31
CA ILE A 38 9.08 -2.07 1.05
C ILE A 38 9.99 -0.87 1.29
N TYR A 39 9.49 0.18 1.91
CA TYR A 39 10.29 1.37 2.17
C TYR A 39 11.38 1.14 3.24
N LEU A 40 11.17 0.26 4.21
CA LEU A 40 12.22 -0.15 5.15
C LEU A 40 13.35 -0.89 4.44
N GLY A 41 13.05 -1.78 3.51
CA GLY A 41 14.04 -2.46 2.68
C GLY A 41 14.82 -1.49 1.80
N ALA A 42 14.12 -0.57 1.12
CA ALA A 42 14.75 0.44 0.26
C ALA A 42 15.67 1.40 1.04
N LYS A 43 15.33 1.75 2.28
CA LYS A 43 16.17 2.58 3.17
C LYS A 43 17.54 1.99 3.45
N CYS A 44 17.74 0.67 3.28
CA CYS A 44 19.05 0.03 3.41
C CYS A 44 20.02 0.50 2.31
N ILE A 45 19.53 1.05 1.20
CA ILE A 45 20.34 1.62 0.10
C ILE A 45 20.63 3.10 0.41
N PHE A 46 21.28 3.35 1.54
CA PHE A 46 21.50 4.68 2.12
C PHE A 46 22.44 5.59 1.31
N TRP A 47 23.25 5.03 0.42
CA TRP A 47 24.16 5.79 -0.46
C TRP A 47 23.44 6.45 -1.64
N ASN A 48 22.22 6.05 -1.99
CA ASN A 48 21.43 6.70 -3.02
C ASN A 48 20.48 7.72 -2.41
N LYS A 49 20.80 9.00 -2.56
CA LYS A 49 20.04 10.11 -1.96
C LYS A 49 18.58 10.16 -2.44
N LYS A 50 18.31 9.84 -3.72
CA LYS A 50 16.94 9.86 -4.28
C LYS A 50 16.08 8.75 -3.67
N ILE A 51 16.61 7.52 -3.60
CA ILE A 51 15.93 6.39 -2.95
C ILE A 51 15.65 6.71 -1.48
N LYS A 52 16.65 7.26 -0.78
CA LYS A 52 16.51 7.62 0.64
C LYS A 52 15.41 8.65 0.88
N LEU A 53 15.32 9.68 0.02
CA LEU A 53 14.31 10.74 0.14
C LEU A 53 12.91 10.17 -0.11
N MET A 54 12.66 9.57 -1.25
CA MET A 54 11.37 8.95 -1.60
C MET A 54 10.93 7.94 -0.54
N SER A 55 11.84 7.04 -0.12
CA SER A 55 11.52 6.06 0.93
C SER A 55 11.22 6.69 2.28
N LYS A 56 11.73 7.88 2.61
CA LYS A 56 11.41 8.57 3.85
C LYS A 56 10.01 9.17 3.80
N GLU A 57 9.67 9.80 2.67
CA GLU A 57 8.40 10.51 2.47
C GLU A 57 7.25 9.51 2.41
N HIS A 58 7.30 8.56 1.47
CA HIS A 58 6.24 7.57 1.32
C HIS A 58 6.08 6.67 2.56
N TYR A 59 7.20 6.23 3.17
CA TYR A 59 7.14 5.45 4.42
C TYR A 59 6.26 6.10 5.49
N GLN A 60 6.26 7.43 5.60
CA GLN A 60 5.47 8.09 6.64
C GLN A 60 3.97 7.97 6.34
N THR A 61 3.57 8.09 5.09
CA THR A 61 2.18 7.91 4.65
C THR A 61 1.73 6.47 4.87
N GLU A 62 2.51 5.49 4.39
CA GLU A 62 2.20 4.06 4.60
C GLU A 62 2.07 3.68 6.08
N LYS A 63 2.93 4.26 6.91
CA LYS A 63 2.83 4.06 8.36
C LYS A 63 1.53 4.63 8.92
N ASN A 64 1.07 5.76 8.39
CA ASN A 64 -0.22 6.35 8.77
C ASN A 64 -1.38 5.45 8.34
N HIS A 65 -1.38 4.96 7.09
CA HIS A 65 -2.37 3.99 6.60
C HIS A 65 -2.40 2.74 7.48
N LEU A 66 -1.23 2.18 7.80
CA LEU A 66 -1.15 1.00 8.68
C LEU A 66 -1.72 1.27 10.08
N ILE A 67 -1.53 2.47 10.64
CA ILE A 67 -2.11 2.86 11.93
C ILE A 67 -3.64 2.89 11.82
N ILE A 68 -4.18 3.51 10.75
CA ILE A 68 -5.63 3.55 10.51
C ILE A 68 -6.21 2.14 10.34
N MET A 69 -5.59 1.30 9.50
CA MET A 69 -6.05 -0.08 9.32
C MET A 69 -5.97 -0.90 10.60
N ASN A 70 -4.94 -0.66 11.45
CA ASN A 70 -4.83 -1.27 12.76
C ASN A 70 -5.93 -0.85 13.73
N HIS A 71 -6.39 0.40 13.63
CA HIS A 71 -7.51 0.92 14.43
C HIS A 71 -8.84 0.32 13.98
N LEU A 72 -9.10 0.31 12.68
CA LEU A 72 -10.35 -0.17 12.10
C LEU A 72 -10.56 -1.68 12.24
N LEU A 73 -9.48 -2.47 12.23
CA LEU A 73 -9.57 -3.93 12.17
C LEU A 73 -9.14 -4.58 13.49
N SER A 74 -10.07 -5.37 14.09
CA SER A 74 -9.77 -6.12 15.31
C SER A 74 -8.60 -7.10 15.10
N ASN A 75 -7.83 -7.37 16.15
CA ASN A 75 -6.66 -8.26 16.06
C ASN A 75 -7.01 -9.68 15.55
N LYS A 76 -8.21 -10.17 15.85
CA LYS A 76 -8.70 -11.49 15.38
C LYS A 76 -9.00 -11.51 13.88
N SER A 77 -9.23 -10.35 13.28
CA SER A 77 -9.57 -10.20 11.86
C SER A 77 -8.38 -9.90 10.98
N LYS A 78 -7.19 -9.67 11.55
CA LYS A 78 -5.94 -9.43 10.80
C LYS A 78 -5.42 -10.70 10.15
N SER A 79 -4.66 -10.55 9.06
CA SER A 79 -4.02 -11.67 8.38
C SER A 79 -3.04 -12.40 9.30
N LYS A 80 -3.03 -13.74 9.26
CA LYS A 80 -2.06 -14.57 9.97
C LYS A 80 -0.69 -14.59 9.30
N LEU A 81 -0.58 -14.05 8.09
CA LEU A 81 0.64 -14.07 7.27
C LEU A 81 1.43 -12.75 7.35
N LEU A 82 1.21 -11.90 8.36
CA LEU A 82 1.87 -10.60 8.47
C LEU A 82 3.41 -10.70 8.47
N ILE A 83 3.98 -11.75 9.05
CA ILE A 83 5.43 -11.98 9.02
C ILE A 83 5.89 -12.21 7.58
N LEU A 84 5.15 -13.01 6.81
CA LEU A 84 5.45 -13.26 5.40
C LEU A 84 5.38 -11.97 4.58
N TRP A 85 4.35 -11.14 4.77
CA TRP A 85 4.20 -9.88 4.07
C TRP A 85 5.32 -8.88 4.39
N ARG A 86 5.80 -8.88 5.64
CA ARG A 86 6.97 -8.09 6.05
C ARG A 86 8.24 -8.54 5.31
N ILE A 87 8.51 -9.85 5.26
CA ILE A 87 9.68 -10.40 4.58
C ILE A 87 9.62 -10.10 3.09
N LEU A 88 8.48 -10.36 2.45
CA LEU A 88 8.31 -10.11 1.01
C LEU A 88 8.40 -8.63 0.67
N GLY A 89 7.76 -7.76 1.45
CA GLY A 89 7.85 -6.31 1.28
C GLY A 89 9.29 -5.81 1.43
N PHE A 90 9.97 -6.20 2.51
CA PHE A 90 11.37 -5.82 2.72
C PHE A 90 12.27 -6.27 1.56
N SER A 91 12.12 -7.53 1.13
CA SER A 91 12.91 -8.07 0.02
C SER A 91 12.63 -7.34 -1.29
N LEU A 92 11.37 -7.04 -1.58
CA LEU A 92 10.98 -6.28 -2.78
C LEU A 92 11.60 -4.89 -2.78
N GLY A 93 11.49 -4.16 -1.67
CA GLY A 93 12.06 -2.83 -1.54
C GLY A 93 13.58 -2.82 -1.61
N PHE A 94 14.24 -3.75 -0.92
CA PHE A 94 15.70 -3.88 -0.94
C PHE A 94 16.24 -4.21 -2.33
N ILE A 95 15.69 -5.23 -2.98
CA ILE A 95 16.14 -5.70 -4.31
C ILE A 95 15.91 -4.61 -5.36
N SER A 96 14.70 -4.02 -5.40
CA SER A 96 14.39 -2.99 -6.38
C SER A 96 15.27 -1.74 -6.21
N ALA A 97 15.51 -1.33 -4.98
CA ALA A 97 16.41 -0.21 -4.69
C ALA A 97 17.88 -0.51 -5.00
N LEU A 98 18.33 -1.75 -4.79
CA LEU A 98 19.68 -2.21 -5.14
C LEU A 98 19.90 -2.19 -6.65
N LEU A 99 18.89 -2.51 -7.45
CA LEU A 99 18.91 -2.45 -8.92
C LEU A 99 18.91 -1.01 -9.48
N GLY A 100 18.71 -0.02 -8.61
CA GLY A 100 18.82 1.39 -8.92
C GLY A 100 17.52 2.17 -8.84
N TYR A 101 17.67 3.51 -8.83
CA TYR A 101 16.55 4.42 -8.56
C TYR A 101 15.38 4.27 -9.54
N ARG A 102 15.68 4.18 -10.84
CA ARG A 102 14.65 4.00 -11.87
C ARG A 102 13.87 2.70 -11.66
N PHE A 103 14.59 1.61 -11.34
CA PHE A 103 13.96 0.31 -11.10
C PHE A 103 13.10 0.32 -9.84
N PHE A 104 13.55 1.02 -8.79
CA PHE A 104 12.75 1.27 -7.58
C PHE A 104 11.47 2.05 -7.92
N CYS A 105 11.55 3.12 -8.72
CA CYS A 105 10.36 3.86 -9.17
C CYS A 105 9.38 2.99 -9.98
N VAL A 106 9.87 2.12 -10.87
CA VAL A 106 9.02 1.15 -11.59
C VAL A 106 8.30 0.23 -10.59
N THR A 107 9.01 -0.22 -9.56
CA THR A 107 8.45 -1.09 -8.52
C THR A 107 7.34 -0.39 -7.76
N ILE A 108 7.59 0.82 -7.25
CA ILE A 108 6.58 1.61 -6.52
C ILE A 108 5.39 1.91 -7.43
N GLN A 109 5.61 2.42 -8.64
CA GLN A 109 4.52 2.67 -9.59
C GLN A 109 3.64 1.43 -9.82
N SER A 110 4.24 0.23 -9.88
CA SER A 110 3.49 -1.02 -10.12
C SER A 110 2.70 -1.47 -8.91
N VAL A 111 3.26 -1.32 -7.70
CA VAL A 111 2.58 -1.62 -6.43
C VAL A 111 1.39 -0.69 -6.27
N GLU A 112 1.61 0.63 -6.38
CA GLU A 112 0.56 1.62 -6.12
C GLU A 112 -0.54 1.59 -7.19
N SER A 113 -0.21 1.26 -8.46
CA SER A 113 -1.24 1.02 -9.48
C SER A 113 -2.18 -0.12 -9.12
N PHE A 114 -1.65 -1.17 -8.51
CA PHE A 114 -2.45 -2.30 -8.03
C PHE A 114 -3.27 -1.91 -6.79
N VAL A 115 -2.66 -1.22 -5.84
CA VAL A 115 -3.30 -0.79 -4.60
C VAL A 115 -4.44 0.19 -4.89
N GLU A 116 -4.21 1.18 -5.76
CA GLU A 116 -5.25 2.10 -6.25
C GLU A 116 -6.47 1.33 -6.78
N GLN A 117 -6.26 0.38 -7.71
CA GLN A 117 -7.35 -0.42 -8.25
C GLN A 117 -8.09 -1.18 -7.15
N HIS A 118 -7.36 -1.75 -6.19
CA HIS A 118 -7.93 -2.51 -5.08
C HIS A 118 -8.79 -1.63 -4.16
N TYR A 119 -8.37 -0.39 -3.87
CA TYR A 119 -9.18 0.59 -3.13
C TYR A 119 -10.41 1.02 -3.94
N ARG A 120 -10.27 1.31 -5.23
CA ARG A 120 -11.38 1.72 -6.09
C ARG A 120 -12.49 0.68 -6.17
N GLU A 121 -12.16 -0.60 -6.24
CA GLU A 121 -13.15 -1.69 -6.20
C GLU A 121 -13.97 -1.68 -4.89
N GLN A 122 -13.34 -1.40 -3.77
CA GLN A 122 -13.99 -1.31 -2.46
C GLN A 122 -14.87 -0.07 -2.34
N ILE A 123 -14.36 1.08 -2.79
CA ILE A 123 -15.07 2.36 -2.84
C ILE A 123 -16.34 2.21 -3.69
N GLU A 124 -16.21 1.65 -4.88
CA GLU A 124 -17.34 1.40 -5.78
C GLU A 124 -18.39 0.47 -5.16
N PHE A 125 -17.93 -0.58 -4.46
CA PHE A 125 -18.83 -1.49 -3.76
C PHE A 125 -19.62 -0.79 -2.65
N LEU A 126 -18.95 -0.01 -1.80
CA LEU A 126 -19.60 0.74 -0.70
C LEU A 126 -20.59 1.76 -1.26
N TYR A 127 -20.20 2.48 -2.31
CA TYR A 127 -21.05 3.47 -2.98
C TYR A 127 -22.31 2.82 -3.57
N LYS A 128 -22.17 1.74 -4.35
CA LYS A 128 -23.31 1.02 -4.96
C LYS A 128 -24.27 0.42 -3.94
N LYS A 129 -23.75 0.03 -2.76
CA LYS A 129 -24.56 -0.54 -1.69
C LYS A 129 -25.13 0.52 -0.75
N SER A 130 -24.69 1.78 -0.86
CA SER A 130 -25.06 2.89 0.03
C SER A 130 -24.86 2.53 1.52
N ILE A 131 -23.72 1.90 1.85
CA ILE A 131 -23.40 1.47 3.22
C ILE A 131 -22.08 2.08 3.69
N SER A 132 -21.98 2.33 5.01
CA SER A 132 -20.74 2.73 5.70
C SER A 132 -20.04 3.93 5.06
N PHE A 133 -20.72 5.07 4.94
CA PHE A 133 -20.16 6.30 4.33
C PHE A 133 -18.89 6.79 5.01
N ASP A 134 -18.71 6.55 6.31
CA ASP A 134 -17.48 6.95 6.99
C ASP A 134 -16.30 6.06 6.59
N LEU A 135 -16.51 4.74 6.43
CA LEU A 135 -15.50 3.86 5.87
C LEU A 135 -15.17 4.24 4.43
N LEU A 136 -16.18 4.58 3.62
CA LEU A 136 -15.99 5.06 2.25
C LEU A 136 -15.02 6.24 2.21
N LYS A 137 -15.23 7.27 3.03
CA LYS A 137 -14.34 8.43 3.10
C LYS A 137 -12.91 8.09 3.48
N VAL A 138 -12.71 7.17 4.44
CA VAL A 138 -11.37 6.71 4.82
C VAL A 138 -10.67 6.03 3.64
N LEU A 139 -11.38 5.15 2.93
CA LEU A 139 -10.81 4.47 1.78
C LEU A 139 -10.52 5.42 0.61
N GLU A 140 -11.37 6.45 0.39
CA GLU A 140 -11.11 7.51 -0.58
C GLU A 140 -9.83 8.27 -0.25
N MET A 141 -9.65 8.70 1.01
CA MET A 141 -8.44 9.41 1.43
C MET A 141 -7.18 8.55 1.26
N CYS A 142 -7.22 7.28 1.68
CA CYS A 142 -6.09 6.38 1.44
C CYS A 142 -5.82 6.22 -0.06
N CYS A 143 -6.84 5.98 -0.87
CA CYS A 143 -6.73 5.82 -2.32
C CYS A 143 -6.08 7.04 -2.99
N ASP A 144 -6.47 8.25 -2.59
CA ASP A 144 -5.91 9.49 -3.15
C ASP A 144 -4.42 9.62 -2.81
N GLU A 145 -4.01 9.28 -1.59
CA GLU A 145 -2.60 9.29 -1.17
C GLU A 145 -1.78 8.21 -1.93
N GLU A 146 -2.35 7.04 -2.28
CA GLU A 146 -1.69 6.03 -3.14
C GLU A 146 -1.51 6.52 -4.58
N VAL A 147 -2.50 7.25 -5.11
CA VAL A 147 -2.40 7.89 -6.42
C VAL A 147 -1.28 8.94 -6.44
N GLU A 148 -1.08 9.67 -5.35
CA GLU A 148 0.05 10.60 -5.19
C GLU A 148 1.40 9.87 -5.24
N HIS A 149 1.55 8.75 -4.50
CA HIS A 149 2.76 7.92 -4.53
C HIS A 149 3.05 7.36 -5.92
N GLN A 150 2.01 6.85 -6.61
CA GLN A 150 2.11 6.36 -7.98
C GLN A 150 2.61 7.44 -8.93
N ASN A 151 2.02 8.63 -8.86
CA ASN A 151 2.37 9.77 -9.71
C ASN A 151 3.78 10.28 -9.42
N ASP A 152 4.18 10.37 -8.15
CA ASP A 152 5.55 10.72 -7.78
C ASP A 152 6.55 9.72 -8.35
N ALA A 153 6.34 8.43 -8.14
CA ALA A 153 7.20 7.39 -8.70
C ALA A 153 7.28 7.46 -10.23
N LYS A 154 6.16 7.73 -10.91
CA LYS A 154 6.09 7.89 -12.36
C LYS A 154 6.89 9.11 -12.84
N MET A 155 6.75 10.26 -12.19
CA MET A 155 7.51 11.47 -12.50
C MET A 155 9.00 11.28 -12.25
N GLN A 156 9.36 10.68 -11.13
CA GLN A 156 10.74 10.43 -10.73
C GLN A 156 11.44 9.40 -11.62
N LYS A 157 10.73 8.44 -12.16
CA LYS A 157 11.21 7.49 -13.16
C LYS A 157 11.60 8.18 -14.46
N GLY A 158 10.91 9.26 -14.83
CA GLY A 158 11.03 9.95 -16.11
C GLY A 158 10.08 9.39 -17.17
N PHE A 159 10.02 10.10 -18.31
CA PHE A 159 9.07 9.83 -19.40
C PHE A 159 9.49 8.70 -20.36
N ASP A 160 10.70 8.17 -20.22
CA ASP A 160 11.18 7.08 -21.07
C ASP A 160 10.31 5.84 -20.90
N LYS A 161 10.07 5.15 -22.02
CA LYS A 161 9.36 3.86 -21.99
C LYS A 161 10.12 2.86 -21.13
N ASN A 162 9.36 2.00 -20.47
CA ASN A 162 9.95 0.89 -19.74
C ASN A 162 10.66 -0.07 -20.70
N SER A 163 11.79 -0.59 -20.29
CA SER A 163 12.45 -1.69 -20.96
C SER A 163 11.60 -2.97 -20.89
N VAL A 164 11.95 -3.96 -21.71
CA VAL A 164 11.28 -5.28 -21.66
C VAL A 164 11.39 -5.89 -20.25
N PHE A 165 12.55 -5.76 -19.61
CA PHE A 165 12.77 -6.27 -18.26
C PHE A 165 11.93 -5.54 -17.21
N GLU A 166 11.83 -4.21 -17.28
CA GLU A 166 10.97 -3.42 -16.39
C GLU A 166 9.48 -3.78 -16.56
N ASN A 167 9.03 -4.04 -17.80
CA ASN A 167 7.65 -4.48 -18.04
C ASN A 167 7.40 -5.88 -17.47
N MET A 168 8.33 -6.83 -17.65
CA MET A 168 8.21 -8.15 -17.04
C MET A 168 8.18 -8.08 -15.51
N TRP A 169 9.01 -7.23 -14.92
CA TRP A 169 9.04 -6.99 -13.48
C TRP A 169 7.73 -6.38 -12.98
N SER A 170 7.20 -5.36 -13.66
CA SER A 170 5.91 -4.75 -13.34
C SER A 170 4.77 -5.78 -13.37
N ASN A 171 4.73 -6.64 -14.39
CA ASN A 171 3.74 -7.72 -14.50
C ASN A 171 3.88 -8.74 -13.35
N LEU A 172 5.11 -9.08 -12.97
CA LEU A 172 5.36 -9.97 -11.83
C LEU A 172 4.84 -9.37 -10.53
N ILE A 173 5.09 -8.08 -10.29
CA ILE A 173 4.57 -7.35 -9.11
C ILE A 173 3.05 -7.37 -9.11
N GLY A 174 2.39 -6.97 -10.20
CA GLY A 174 0.93 -6.96 -10.29
C GLY A 174 0.31 -8.33 -10.02
N SER A 175 0.88 -9.38 -10.60
CA SER A 175 0.43 -10.76 -10.36
C SER A 175 0.67 -11.21 -8.92
N GLY A 176 1.83 -10.89 -8.36
CA GLY A 176 2.17 -11.19 -6.96
C GLY A 176 1.27 -10.47 -5.97
N SER A 177 0.97 -9.18 -6.22
CA SER A 177 0.05 -8.38 -5.40
C SER A 177 -1.37 -8.95 -5.44
N ASN A 178 -1.84 -9.38 -6.62
CA ASN A 178 -3.15 -10.03 -6.75
C ASN A 178 -3.23 -11.32 -5.91
N VAL A 179 -2.21 -12.18 -5.99
CA VAL A 179 -2.14 -13.40 -5.16
C VAL A 179 -2.12 -13.03 -3.68
N ALA A 180 -1.30 -12.07 -3.27
CA ALA A 180 -1.18 -11.64 -1.88
C ALA A 180 -2.51 -11.12 -1.32
N VAL A 181 -3.23 -10.28 -2.07
CA VAL A 181 -4.56 -9.77 -1.70
C VAL A 181 -5.57 -10.91 -1.56
N ASN A 182 -5.65 -11.81 -2.55
CA ASN A 182 -6.62 -12.90 -2.52
C ASN A 182 -6.37 -13.86 -1.34
N VAL A 183 -5.11 -14.17 -1.05
CA VAL A 183 -4.74 -14.98 0.12
C VAL A 183 -5.08 -14.24 1.41
N SER A 184 -4.73 -12.94 1.51
CA SER A 184 -4.99 -12.14 2.71
C SER A 184 -6.48 -11.93 2.98
N LYS A 185 -7.35 -11.90 1.95
CA LYS A 185 -8.81 -11.86 2.14
C LYS A 185 -9.35 -13.08 2.90
N LEU A 186 -8.67 -14.22 2.81
CA LEU A 186 -9.13 -15.52 3.37
C LEU A 186 -8.54 -15.83 4.74
N ILE A 187 -7.27 -15.40 5.00
CA ILE A 187 -6.49 -15.86 6.17
C ILE A 187 -6.09 -14.71 7.07
#